data_8aa2fe4543c136951899b49bc6377983
#
_entry.id   8aa2fe4543c136951899b49bc6377983
#
_cell.length_a   1.000
_cell.length_b   1.000
_cell.length_c   1.000
_cell.angle_alpha   90.00
_cell.angle_beta   90.00
_cell.angle_gamma   90.00
#
_symmetry.space_group_name_H-M   'P 1'
#
loop_
_entity.id
_entity.type
_entity.pdbx_description
1 polymer ?
#
loop_
_entity_poly.entity_id
_entity_poly.type
_entity_poly.pdbx_seq_one_letter_code
_entity_poly.pdbx_strand_id
1 'polypeptide(L)'
;MNPLRTAVVMKTDISGSTSRFRELLAADLQALLSEHRDFLGRHAAEHDGRIIKGAGDGYWLEFPSVTGAAKAAIAMQEALRLSQLNRGDDRLAIRIVIALGDIAVQDGDFIGDAFALAARVEAVTPADEIYLTTAARLAITSAEIQTALVENFVFKGFAERMPIYRIEQRHRTRAVADTYIMFSDLEGFGAMLDAGPASATVERILDAVDAATRGIAQEFGGTVRFNLGDSYCLTFTDAAQAIVGAERLTQNWEAIRHREKFGCTISIGLHRGTLYTFRSFLYGRDVWIASRLQNASAKLLDSHEYGIFVTGAVRSALLGNPSLNRFQPVTLESPPAALAGLEVYRLCNEASHF
;
A
#
# COMPACT_ATOMS: atom_id res chain seq x y z
N MET A 1 -29.74 35.32 -14.96
CA MET A 1 -29.42 34.34 -13.89
C MET A 1 -29.84 32.97 -14.39
N ASN A 2 -28.90 32.02 -14.44
CA ASN A 2 -29.33 30.65 -14.69
C ASN A 2 -30.18 30.16 -13.49
N PRO A 3 -31.26 29.39 -13.75
CA PRO A 3 -32.13 28.91 -12.68
C PRO A 3 -31.36 28.05 -11.70
N LEU A 4 -31.70 28.18 -10.42
CA LEU A 4 -31.28 27.25 -9.38
C LEU A 4 -31.79 25.83 -9.72
N ARG A 5 -30.91 24.86 -9.58
CA ARG A 5 -31.29 23.44 -9.70
C ARG A 5 -30.63 22.62 -8.59
N THR A 6 -31.31 21.62 -8.13
CA THR A 6 -30.73 20.65 -7.20
C THR A 6 -29.78 19.73 -7.94
N ALA A 7 -28.58 19.54 -7.40
CA ALA A 7 -27.55 18.68 -7.98
C ALA A 7 -26.80 17.88 -6.91
N VAL A 8 -26.29 16.73 -7.32
CA VAL A 8 -25.33 15.96 -6.56
C VAL A 8 -23.94 16.36 -7.01
N VAL A 9 -23.17 16.94 -6.13
CA VAL A 9 -21.80 17.34 -6.38
C VAL A 9 -20.83 16.50 -5.56
N MET A 10 -19.74 16.11 -6.19
CA MET A 10 -18.61 15.46 -5.53
C MET A 10 -17.40 16.37 -5.63
N LYS A 11 -16.72 16.57 -4.52
CA LYS A 11 -15.41 17.21 -4.47
C LYS A 11 -14.35 16.17 -4.16
N THR A 12 -13.27 16.15 -4.94
CA THR A 12 -12.09 15.34 -4.68
C THR A 12 -10.89 16.25 -4.48
N ASP A 13 -9.91 15.82 -3.68
CA ASP A 13 -8.68 16.54 -3.45
C ASP A 13 -7.55 15.55 -3.07
N ILE A 14 -6.31 15.84 -3.52
CA ILE A 14 -5.14 15.01 -3.18
C ILE A 14 -4.62 15.42 -1.82
N SER A 15 -4.61 14.52 -0.87
CA SER A 15 -4.11 14.80 0.48
C SER A 15 -2.60 15.02 0.47
N GLY A 16 -2.16 16.14 1.10
CA GLY A 16 -0.74 16.47 1.22
C GLY A 16 -0.07 16.93 -0.09
N SER A 17 -0.85 17.29 -1.11
CA SER A 17 -0.36 17.72 -2.43
C SER A 17 0.62 18.90 -2.37
N THR A 18 0.38 19.88 -1.52
CA THR A 18 1.16 21.13 -1.45
C THR A 18 2.64 20.89 -1.13
N SER A 19 2.97 19.98 -0.23
CA SER A 19 4.36 19.63 0.09
C SER A 19 4.98 18.78 -1.01
N ARG A 20 4.26 17.78 -1.51
CA ARG A 20 4.71 16.84 -2.52
C ARG A 20 4.97 17.52 -3.87
N PHE A 21 4.11 18.46 -4.29
CA PHE A 21 4.24 19.13 -5.59
C PHE A 21 5.40 20.11 -5.65
N ARG A 22 5.91 20.56 -4.51
CA ARG A 22 7.10 21.45 -4.46
C ARG A 22 8.38 20.75 -4.93
N GLU A 23 8.42 19.43 -4.88
CA GLU A 23 9.59 18.61 -5.21
C GLU A 23 9.55 18.09 -6.65
N LEU A 24 8.40 18.22 -7.33
CA LEU A 24 8.22 17.75 -8.71
C LEU A 24 8.64 18.83 -9.74
N LEU A 25 9.21 18.36 -10.84
CA LEU A 25 9.40 19.20 -12.02
C LEU A 25 8.03 19.55 -12.63
N ALA A 26 7.91 20.71 -13.26
CA ALA A 26 6.64 21.19 -13.81
C ALA A 26 6.01 20.21 -14.83
N ALA A 27 6.83 19.52 -15.63
CA ALA A 27 6.36 18.53 -16.59
C ALA A 27 5.78 17.27 -15.89
N ASP A 28 6.45 16.80 -14.83
CA ASP A 28 6.00 15.62 -14.07
C ASP A 28 4.72 15.93 -13.29
N LEU A 29 4.61 17.12 -12.73
CA LEU A 29 3.40 17.61 -12.08
C LEU A 29 2.23 17.66 -13.06
N GLN A 30 2.45 18.21 -14.27
CA GLN A 30 1.41 18.28 -15.29
C GLN A 30 0.96 16.90 -15.76
N ALA A 31 1.88 15.96 -15.94
CA ALA A 31 1.57 14.58 -16.28
C ALA A 31 0.73 13.91 -15.18
N LEU A 32 1.15 14.04 -13.93
CA LEU A 32 0.44 13.49 -12.77
C LEU A 32 -0.99 14.04 -12.65
N LEU A 33 -1.17 15.34 -12.78
CA LEU A 33 -2.50 15.97 -12.72
C LEU A 33 -3.39 15.56 -13.91
N SER A 34 -2.81 15.37 -15.10
CA SER A 34 -3.54 14.85 -16.27
C SER A 34 -4.00 13.40 -16.06
N GLU A 35 -3.10 12.53 -15.60
CA GLU A 35 -3.43 11.14 -15.28
C GLU A 35 -4.50 11.05 -14.19
N HIS A 36 -4.39 11.88 -13.16
CA HIS A 36 -5.37 11.95 -12.09
C HIS A 36 -6.75 12.39 -12.58
N ARG A 37 -6.81 13.42 -13.43
CA ARG A 37 -8.05 13.86 -14.07
C ARG A 37 -8.71 12.74 -14.89
N ASP A 38 -7.91 12.05 -15.71
CA ASP A 38 -8.41 10.97 -16.56
C ASP A 38 -8.88 9.78 -15.73
N PHE A 39 -8.19 9.49 -14.64
CA PHE A 39 -8.58 8.49 -13.65
C PHE A 39 -9.95 8.82 -13.05
N LEU A 40 -10.14 10.03 -12.53
CA LEU A 40 -11.42 10.47 -11.96
C LEU A 40 -12.54 10.47 -13.00
N GLY A 41 -12.25 10.93 -14.22
CA GLY A 41 -13.22 10.98 -15.32
C GLY A 41 -13.73 9.60 -15.74
N ARG A 42 -12.86 8.61 -15.84
CA ARG A 42 -13.26 7.23 -16.17
C ARG A 42 -14.21 6.65 -15.12
N HIS A 43 -13.83 6.71 -13.83
CA HIS A 43 -14.66 6.17 -12.76
C HIS A 43 -15.96 6.94 -12.55
N ALA A 44 -15.98 8.25 -12.84
CA ALA A 44 -17.22 9.01 -12.82
C ALA A 44 -18.17 8.57 -13.93
N ALA A 45 -17.67 8.40 -15.15
CA ALA A 45 -18.47 8.01 -16.31
C ALA A 45 -19.13 6.63 -16.16
N GLU A 46 -18.50 5.68 -15.44
CA GLU A 46 -19.07 4.37 -15.10
C GLU A 46 -20.37 4.48 -14.27
N HIS A 47 -20.62 5.64 -13.68
CA HIS A 47 -21.79 5.94 -12.85
C HIS A 47 -22.55 7.20 -13.32
N ASP A 48 -22.50 7.48 -14.62
CA ASP A 48 -23.17 8.62 -15.27
C ASP A 48 -22.72 9.99 -14.75
N GLY A 49 -21.56 10.05 -14.08
CA GLY A 49 -20.98 11.29 -13.57
C GLY A 49 -20.03 11.94 -14.57
N ARG A 50 -19.74 13.22 -14.34
CA ARG A 50 -18.81 13.99 -15.16
C ARG A 50 -18.01 14.98 -14.34
N ILE A 51 -16.79 15.28 -14.76
CA ILE A 51 -16.02 16.40 -14.22
C ILE A 51 -16.63 17.71 -14.73
N ILE A 52 -16.90 18.64 -13.84
CA ILE A 52 -17.48 19.95 -14.18
C ILE A 52 -16.50 21.10 -13.95
N LYS A 53 -15.53 20.93 -13.03
CA LYS A 53 -14.50 21.96 -12.77
C LYS A 53 -13.25 21.33 -12.16
N GLY A 54 -12.08 21.81 -12.55
CA GLY A 54 -10.80 21.56 -11.87
C GLY A 54 -10.37 22.77 -11.07
N ALA A 55 -9.73 22.57 -9.94
CA ALA A 55 -9.15 23.60 -9.09
C ALA A 55 -7.84 23.09 -8.49
N GLY A 56 -6.74 23.29 -9.20
CA GLY A 56 -5.44 22.73 -8.83
C GLY A 56 -5.44 21.21 -8.97
N ASP A 57 -5.20 20.51 -7.86
CA ASP A 57 -5.24 19.04 -7.73
C ASP A 57 -6.62 18.51 -7.32
N GLY A 58 -7.57 19.39 -7.02
CA GLY A 58 -8.94 19.06 -6.68
C GLY A 58 -9.89 19.17 -7.88
N TYR A 59 -10.90 18.29 -7.91
CA TYR A 59 -11.90 18.27 -8.97
C TYR A 59 -13.30 18.29 -8.40
N TRP A 60 -14.19 18.96 -9.14
CA TRP A 60 -15.61 18.93 -8.92
C TRP A 60 -16.26 18.07 -9.97
N LEU A 61 -17.09 17.14 -9.54
CA LEU A 61 -17.84 16.23 -10.38
C LEU A 61 -19.33 16.37 -10.07
N GLU A 62 -20.16 16.11 -11.08
CA GLU A 62 -21.61 16.10 -10.96
C GLU A 62 -22.13 14.70 -11.30
N PHE A 63 -23.14 14.25 -10.56
CA PHE A 63 -23.80 12.97 -10.75
C PHE A 63 -25.31 13.09 -10.78
N PRO A 64 -26.02 12.17 -11.47
CA PRO A 64 -27.48 12.15 -11.48
C PRO A 64 -28.08 11.67 -10.14
N SER A 65 -27.33 10.92 -9.34
CA SER A 65 -27.81 10.41 -8.04
C SER A 65 -26.67 10.33 -7.00
N VAL A 66 -27.05 10.45 -5.71
CA VAL A 66 -26.11 10.32 -4.60
C VAL A 66 -25.55 8.90 -4.51
N THR A 67 -26.36 7.89 -4.78
CA THR A 67 -25.91 6.49 -4.79
C THR A 67 -24.91 6.22 -5.90
N GLY A 68 -25.12 6.78 -7.08
CA GLY A 68 -24.14 6.71 -8.18
C GLY A 68 -22.83 7.40 -7.81
N ALA A 69 -22.89 8.61 -7.25
CA ALA A 69 -21.71 9.32 -6.73
C ALA A 69 -20.96 8.49 -5.66
N ALA A 70 -21.68 7.88 -4.73
CA ALA A 70 -21.09 7.05 -3.69
C ALA A 70 -20.40 5.80 -4.26
N LYS A 71 -20.99 5.12 -5.23
CA LYS A 71 -20.38 3.98 -5.92
C LYS A 71 -19.11 4.38 -6.67
N ALA A 72 -19.15 5.50 -7.40
CA ALA A 72 -17.98 6.07 -8.08
C ALA A 72 -16.87 6.39 -7.07
N ALA A 73 -17.19 7.05 -5.95
CA ALA A 73 -16.22 7.39 -4.91
C ALA A 73 -15.55 6.15 -4.31
N ILE A 74 -16.31 5.09 -4.02
CA ILE A 74 -15.78 3.81 -3.52
C ILE A 74 -14.85 3.18 -4.58
N ALA A 75 -15.27 3.17 -5.85
CA ALA A 75 -14.46 2.62 -6.94
C ALA A 75 -13.14 3.40 -7.11
N MET A 76 -13.18 4.74 -7.05
CA MET A 76 -12.00 5.61 -7.10
C MET A 76 -11.03 5.29 -5.96
N GLN A 77 -11.50 5.23 -4.72
CA GLN A 77 -10.68 4.91 -3.55
C GLN A 77 -10.07 3.51 -3.66
N GLU A 78 -10.86 2.55 -4.11
CA GLU A 78 -10.41 1.18 -4.27
C GLU A 78 -9.36 1.05 -5.38
N ALA A 79 -9.62 1.61 -6.56
CA ALA A 79 -8.71 1.57 -7.70
C ALA A 79 -7.39 2.30 -7.41
N LEU A 80 -7.46 3.48 -6.77
CA LEU A 80 -6.27 4.25 -6.41
C LEU A 80 -5.40 3.48 -5.40
N ARG A 81 -6.01 2.86 -4.41
CA ARG A 81 -5.31 2.03 -3.42
C ARG A 81 -4.63 0.83 -4.06
N LEU A 82 -5.31 0.20 -5.04
CA LEU A 82 -4.78 -0.97 -5.74
C LEU A 82 -3.60 -0.64 -6.65
N SER A 83 -3.71 0.45 -7.40
CA SER A 83 -2.64 0.87 -8.32
C SER A 83 -1.35 1.28 -7.59
N GLN A 84 -1.42 1.50 -6.28
CA GLN A 84 -0.33 2.03 -5.48
C GLN A 84 0.07 1.14 -4.29
N LEU A 85 -0.27 -0.14 -4.31
CA LEU A 85 0.11 -1.09 -3.26
C LEU A 85 1.62 -1.14 -2.98
N ASN A 86 2.42 -0.67 -3.92
CA ASN A 86 3.88 -0.73 -3.89
C ASN A 86 4.54 0.58 -3.47
N ARG A 87 3.77 1.64 -3.21
CA ARG A 87 4.35 2.99 -2.98
C ARG A 87 4.52 3.37 -1.51
N GLY A 88 4.09 2.53 -0.57
CA GLY A 88 4.21 2.84 0.87
C GLY A 88 3.62 4.21 1.21
N ASP A 89 4.39 5.05 1.91
CA ASP A 89 3.99 6.41 2.27
C ASP A 89 3.99 7.39 1.08
N ASP A 90 4.65 7.00 -0.02
CA ASP A 90 4.67 7.81 -1.27
C ASP A 90 3.43 7.63 -2.13
N ARG A 91 2.43 6.89 -1.67
CA ARG A 91 1.17 6.76 -2.40
C ARG A 91 0.38 8.06 -2.42
N LEU A 92 -0.33 8.30 -3.53
CA LEU A 92 -1.35 9.35 -3.57
C LEU A 92 -2.56 8.89 -2.77
N ALA A 93 -3.04 9.72 -1.88
CA ALA A 93 -4.30 9.53 -1.17
C ALA A 93 -5.24 10.67 -1.51
N ILE A 94 -6.48 10.36 -1.80
CA ILE A 94 -7.51 11.37 -2.06
C ILE A 94 -8.54 11.38 -0.94
N ARG A 95 -9.10 12.54 -0.70
CA ARG A 95 -10.31 12.72 0.10
C ARG A 95 -11.46 13.06 -0.82
N ILE A 96 -12.65 12.58 -0.50
CA ILE A 96 -13.84 12.74 -1.32
C ILE A 96 -14.97 13.24 -0.44
N VAL A 97 -15.72 14.24 -0.93
CA VAL A 97 -16.94 14.72 -0.29
C VAL A 97 -18.10 14.68 -1.28
N ILE A 98 -19.24 14.17 -0.88
CA ILE A 98 -20.48 14.18 -1.66
C ILE A 98 -21.52 15.07 -0.96
N ALA A 99 -22.03 16.03 -1.69
CA ALA A 99 -23.07 16.94 -1.23
C ALA A 99 -24.25 16.94 -2.20
N LEU A 100 -25.45 17.13 -1.64
CA LEU A 100 -26.68 17.36 -2.39
C LEU A 100 -27.25 18.72 -1.98
N GLY A 101 -27.63 19.53 -2.94
CA GLY A 101 -28.25 20.81 -2.70
C GLY A 101 -28.35 21.65 -3.98
N ASP A 102 -28.84 22.87 -3.81
CA ASP A 102 -29.05 23.77 -4.94
C ASP A 102 -27.75 24.39 -5.43
N ILE A 103 -27.63 24.43 -6.75
CA ILE A 103 -26.52 25.02 -7.46
C ILE A 103 -27.03 25.97 -8.57
N ALA A 104 -26.23 26.96 -8.90
CA ALA A 104 -26.42 27.80 -10.09
C ALA A 104 -25.10 27.94 -10.87
N VAL A 105 -25.17 28.29 -12.10
CA VAL A 105 -24.01 28.68 -12.92
C VAL A 105 -24.08 30.19 -13.12
N GLN A 106 -23.04 30.90 -12.69
CA GLN A 106 -22.90 32.35 -12.87
C GLN A 106 -21.52 32.63 -13.47
N ASP A 107 -21.49 33.32 -14.58
CA ASP A 107 -20.25 33.70 -15.30
C ASP A 107 -19.32 32.52 -15.61
N GLY A 108 -19.91 31.34 -15.86
CA GLY A 108 -19.17 30.10 -16.14
C GLY A 108 -18.68 29.38 -14.88
N ASP A 109 -18.95 29.90 -13.69
CA ASP A 109 -18.61 29.29 -12.41
C ASP A 109 -19.83 28.69 -11.73
N PHE A 110 -19.60 27.65 -10.93
CA PHE A 110 -20.63 26.97 -10.13
C PHE A 110 -20.69 27.60 -8.74
N ILE A 111 -21.87 27.99 -8.33
CA ILE A 111 -22.15 28.59 -7.01
C ILE A 111 -23.34 27.85 -6.37
N GLY A 112 -23.44 27.92 -5.04
CA GLY A 112 -24.55 27.38 -4.26
C GLY A 112 -24.09 26.70 -2.97
N ASP A 113 -25.06 26.42 -2.10
CA ASP A 113 -24.81 25.86 -0.76
C ASP A 113 -24.13 24.49 -0.82
N ALA A 114 -24.45 23.67 -1.83
CA ALA A 114 -23.82 22.37 -2.01
C ALA A 114 -22.30 22.49 -2.23
N PHE A 115 -21.86 23.46 -3.03
CA PHE A 115 -20.43 23.74 -3.25
C PHE A 115 -19.75 24.29 -2.01
N ALA A 116 -20.39 25.29 -1.37
CA ALA A 116 -19.86 25.93 -0.18
C ALA A 116 -19.68 24.91 0.97
N LEU A 117 -20.67 24.07 1.19
CA LEU A 117 -20.63 23.05 2.23
C LEU A 117 -19.62 21.95 1.91
N ALA A 118 -19.59 21.43 0.66
CA ALA A 118 -18.64 20.39 0.27
C ALA A 118 -17.18 20.87 0.46
N ALA A 119 -16.88 22.12 0.12
CA ALA A 119 -15.54 22.69 0.35
C ALA A 119 -15.17 22.78 1.85
N ARG A 120 -16.14 23.04 2.72
CA ARG A 120 -15.92 23.05 4.19
C ARG A 120 -15.72 21.67 4.76
N VAL A 121 -16.52 20.71 4.31
CA VAL A 121 -16.42 19.30 4.73
C VAL A 121 -15.12 18.69 4.25
N GLU A 122 -14.65 19.02 3.05
CA GLU A 122 -13.36 18.54 2.53
C GLU A 122 -12.20 18.89 3.46
N ALA A 123 -12.18 20.08 4.03
CA ALA A 123 -11.12 20.51 4.95
C ALA A 123 -11.01 19.64 6.23
N VAL A 124 -12.09 18.97 6.63
CA VAL A 124 -12.12 18.05 7.79
C VAL A 124 -12.15 16.57 7.38
N THR A 125 -12.14 16.27 6.08
CA THR A 125 -12.16 14.90 5.57
C THR A 125 -10.73 14.34 5.57
N PRO A 126 -10.45 13.23 6.27
CA PRO A 126 -9.16 12.58 6.23
C PRO A 126 -8.82 12.01 4.84
N ALA A 127 -7.55 11.75 4.61
CA ALA A 127 -7.10 10.98 3.46
C ALA A 127 -7.81 9.61 3.41
N ASP A 128 -8.12 9.14 2.18
CA ASP A 128 -8.80 7.88 1.90
C ASP A 128 -10.26 7.79 2.41
N GLU A 129 -10.82 8.86 2.95
CA GLU A 129 -12.19 8.86 3.45
C GLU A 129 -13.16 9.51 2.44
N ILE A 130 -14.41 9.05 2.49
CA ILE A 130 -15.52 9.57 1.71
C ILE A 130 -16.56 10.12 2.68
N TYR A 131 -16.70 11.44 2.73
CA TYR A 131 -17.67 12.09 3.60
C TYR A 131 -18.93 12.52 2.83
N LEU A 132 -20.06 12.56 3.54
CA LEU A 132 -21.36 12.94 3.03
C LEU A 132 -21.93 14.08 3.87
N THR A 133 -22.52 15.05 3.22
CA THR A 133 -23.44 15.99 3.89
C THR A 133 -24.72 15.29 4.33
N THR A 134 -25.44 15.86 5.28
CA THR A 134 -26.72 15.31 5.76
C THR A 134 -27.72 15.11 4.62
N ALA A 135 -27.87 16.09 3.71
CA ALA A 135 -28.77 15.96 2.57
C ALA A 135 -28.39 14.79 1.65
N ALA A 136 -27.09 14.63 1.36
CA ALA A 136 -26.61 13.48 0.61
C ALA A 136 -26.87 12.16 1.35
N ARG A 137 -26.64 12.11 2.68
CA ARG A 137 -26.92 10.92 3.49
C ARG A 137 -28.38 10.49 3.43
N LEU A 138 -29.31 11.44 3.43
CA LEU A 138 -30.76 11.15 3.38
C LEU A 138 -31.21 10.65 1.98
N ALA A 139 -30.51 11.04 0.92
CA ALA A 139 -30.81 10.65 -0.45
C ALA A 139 -30.10 9.37 -0.93
N ILE A 140 -29.23 8.78 -0.10
CA ILE A 140 -28.49 7.57 -0.47
C ILE A 140 -29.33 6.31 -0.26
N THR A 141 -29.18 5.32 -1.13
CA THR A 141 -29.83 4.01 -0.97
C THR A 141 -29.10 3.20 0.10
N SER A 142 -29.62 3.21 1.33
CA SER A 142 -28.98 2.59 2.51
C SER A 142 -28.83 1.07 2.41
N ALA A 143 -29.63 0.41 1.56
CA ALA A 143 -29.49 -1.02 1.30
C ALA A 143 -28.21 -1.35 0.53
N GLU A 144 -27.69 -0.40 -0.25
CA GLU A 144 -26.48 -0.59 -1.07
C GLU A 144 -25.23 0.01 -0.42
N ILE A 145 -25.37 1.16 0.24
CA ILE A 145 -24.26 1.92 0.80
C ILE A 145 -24.48 2.14 2.29
N GLN A 146 -23.61 1.62 3.11
CA GLN A 146 -23.60 1.83 4.55
C GLN A 146 -22.86 3.11 4.92
N THR A 147 -23.38 3.84 5.90
CA THR A 147 -22.82 5.10 6.36
C THR A 147 -22.84 5.17 7.87
N ALA A 148 -21.85 5.84 8.45
CA ALA A 148 -21.77 6.11 9.88
C ALA A 148 -21.66 7.62 10.14
N LEU A 149 -22.26 8.10 11.23
CA LEU A 149 -22.07 9.46 11.70
C LEU A 149 -20.59 9.64 12.12
N VAL A 150 -19.97 10.71 11.62
CA VAL A 150 -18.62 11.11 12.05
C VAL A 150 -18.74 12.02 13.26
N GLU A 151 -19.31 13.20 13.05
CA GLU A 151 -19.47 14.23 14.09
C GLU A 151 -20.46 15.31 13.62
N ASN A 152 -20.89 16.16 14.56
CA ASN A 152 -21.66 17.38 14.29
C ASN A 152 -20.70 18.57 14.22
N PHE A 153 -20.36 19.01 13.02
CA PHE A 153 -19.43 20.12 12.80
C PHE A 153 -20.13 21.47 12.80
N VAL A 154 -19.37 22.49 13.21
CA VAL A 154 -19.75 23.89 13.04
C VAL A 154 -18.89 24.46 11.91
N PHE A 155 -19.50 24.84 10.80
CA PHE A 155 -18.78 25.41 9.66
C PHE A 155 -19.01 26.93 9.57
N LYS A 156 -17.96 27.66 9.21
CA LYS A 156 -18.06 29.10 8.99
C LYS A 156 -19.07 29.41 7.87
N GLY A 157 -20.08 30.23 8.18
CA GLY A 157 -21.14 30.62 7.25
C GLY A 157 -22.40 29.76 7.34
N PHE A 158 -22.43 28.76 8.23
CA PHE A 158 -23.62 27.98 8.55
C PHE A 158 -24.00 28.20 10.00
N ALA A 159 -25.31 28.50 10.28
CA ALA A 159 -25.76 28.86 11.61
C ALA A 159 -25.89 27.65 12.55
N GLU A 160 -26.14 26.46 12.00
CA GLU A 160 -26.43 25.27 12.76
C GLU A 160 -25.25 24.28 12.72
N ARG A 161 -25.20 23.40 13.73
CA ARG A 161 -24.33 22.23 13.71
C ARG A 161 -24.77 21.26 12.62
N MET A 162 -23.87 20.83 11.78
CA MET A 162 -24.18 19.96 10.66
C MET A 162 -23.63 18.55 10.88
N PRO A 163 -24.50 17.53 10.98
CA PRO A 163 -24.06 16.15 11.02
C PRO A 163 -23.36 15.78 9.71
N ILE A 164 -22.15 15.26 9.82
CA ILE A 164 -21.38 14.76 8.67
C ILE A 164 -21.22 13.25 8.83
N TYR A 165 -21.40 12.55 7.74
CA TYR A 165 -21.35 11.10 7.69
C TYR A 165 -20.18 10.64 6.84
N ARG A 166 -19.66 9.45 7.13
CA ARG A 166 -18.71 8.76 6.25
C ARG A 166 -19.38 7.58 5.57
N ILE A 167 -18.96 7.25 4.37
CA ILE A 167 -19.28 5.99 3.73
C ILE A 167 -18.41 4.90 4.36
N GLU A 168 -19.04 3.84 4.82
CA GLU A 168 -18.33 2.65 5.26
C GLU A 168 -17.84 1.89 4.03
N GLN A 169 -16.58 2.13 3.68
CA GLN A 169 -15.93 1.41 2.61
C GLN A 169 -15.76 -0.05 3.04
N ARG A 170 -16.47 -0.96 2.38
CA ARG A 170 -16.26 -2.39 2.58
C ARG A 170 -14.92 -2.75 2.01
N HIS A 171 -13.91 -2.76 2.84
CA HIS A 171 -12.62 -3.34 2.47
C HIS A 171 -12.82 -4.84 2.32
N ARG A 172 -13.02 -5.29 1.10
CA ARG A 172 -13.05 -6.72 0.82
C ARG A 172 -11.68 -7.29 1.10
N THR A 173 -11.64 -8.36 1.86
CA THR A 173 -10.47 -9.23 1.91
C THR A 173 -10.11 -9.62 0.49
N ARG A 174 -8.88 -9.37 0.08
CA ARG A 174 -8.36 -9.80 -1.22
C ARG A 174 -7.38 -10.92 -1.01
N ALA A 175 -7.61 -11.99 -1.73
CA ALA A 175 -6.64 -13.06 -1.86
C ALA A 175 -5.70 -12.71 -3.04
N VAL A 176 -4.41 -12.69 -2.78
CA VAL A 176 -3.37 -12.68 -3.81
C VAL A 176 -2.80 -14.10 -3.80
N ALA A 177 -3.29 -14.89 -4.72
CA ALA A 177 -2.90 -16.28 -4.84
C ALA A 177 -1.59 -16.43 -5.64
N ASP A 178 -0.96 -17.57 -5.49
CA ASP A 178 0.20 -17.97 -6.28
C ASP A 178 1.37 -16.98 -6.25
N THR A 179 1.65 -16.48 -5.04
CA THR A 179 2.64 -15.44 -4.78
C THR A 179 3.81 -16.01 -4.00
N TYR A 180 5.02 -15.56 -4.33
CA TYR A 180 6.24 -15.89 -3.60
C TYR A 180 6.45 -14.86 -2.51
N ILE A 181 6.27 -15.27 -1.25
CA ILE A 181 6.32 -14.43 -0.06
C ILE A 181 7.71 -14.57 0.55
N MET A 182 8.46 -13.48 0.60
CA MET A 182 9.79 -13.38 1.17
C MET A 182 9.76 -12.60 2.47
N PHE A 183 10.31 -13.16 3.52
CA PHE A 183 10.69 -12.43 4.72
C PHE A 183 12.21 -12.35 4.81
N SER A 184 12.73 -11.17 5.09
CA SER A 184 14.13 -10.93 5.41
C SER A 184 14.27 -10.21 6.75
N ASP A 185 15.32 -10.51 7.49
CA ASP A 185 15.58 -9.97 8.82
C ASP A 185 17.09 -9.88 9.07
N LEU A 186 17.53 -8.91 9.87
CA LEU A 186 18.94 -8.76 10.22
C LEU A 186 19.27 -9.51 11.52
N GLU A 187 20.03 -10.58 11.36
CA GLU A 187 20.50 -11.35 12.51
C GLU A 187 21.53 -10.57 13.32
N GLY A 188 21.28 -10.51 14.63
CA GLY A 188 22.13 -9.75 15.56
C GLY A 188 21.71 -8.30 15.77
N PHE A 189 20.73 -7.77 15.04
CA PHE A 189 20.28 -6.39 15.19
C PHE A 189 19.69 -6.11 16.56
N GLY A 190 18.85 -7.00 17.09
CA GLY A 190 18.29 -6.89 18.45
C GLY A 190 19.36 -6.87 19.52
N ALA A 191 20.33 -7.78 19.47
CA ALA A 191 21.45 -7.82 20.41
C ALA A 191 22.32 -6.55 20.33
N MET A 192 22.47 -6.00 19.13
CA MET A 192 23.15 -4.71 18.93
C MET A 192 22.37 -3.57 19.61
N LEU A 193 21.04 -3.54 19.48
CA LEU A 193 20.21 -2.52 20.16
C LEU A 193 20.31 -2.60 21.67
N ASP A 194 20.34 -3.81 22.24
CA ASP A 194 20.52 -4.04 23.67
C ASP A 194 21.87 -3.53 24.21
N ALA A 195 22.89 -3.50 23.35
CA ALA A 195 24.21 -2.93 23.68
C ALA A 195 24.23 -1.39 23.72
N GLY A 196 23.13 -0.70 23.35
CA GLY A 196 22.97 0.75 23.43
C GLY A 196 23.83 1.53 22.44
N PRO A 197 23.78 1.25 21.14
CA PRO A 197 24.54 1.98 20.13
C PRO A 197 24.05 3.42 19.99
N ALA A 198 24.88 4.29 19.41
CA ALA A 198 24.45 5.63 19.06
C ALA A 198 23.31 5.58 18.03
N SER A 199 22.27 6.41 18.19
CA SER A 199 21.10 6.47 17.29
C SER A 199 21.50 6.59 15.81
N ALA A 200 22.52 7.39 15.51
CA ALA A 200 23.05 7.54 14.15
C ALA A 200 23.57 6.22 13.54
N THR A 201 24.06 5.27 14.36
CA THR A 201 24.47 3.96 13.85
C THR A 201 23.26 3.11 13.50
N VAL A 202 22.23 3.13 14.32
CA VAL A 202 20.96 2.44 14.06
C VAL A 202 20.30 2.96 12.81
N GLU A 203 20.18 4.28 12.66
CA GLU A 203 19.62 4.95 11.50
C GLU A 203 20.35 4.56 10.21
N ARG A 204 21.71 4.57 10.22
CA ARG A 204 22.51 4.15 9.07
C ARG A 204 22.27 2.68 8.66
N ILE A 205 22.08 1.78 9.62
CA ILE A 205 21.77 0.37 9.33
C ILE A 205 20.37 0.26 8.71
N LEU A 206 19.37 0.92 9.29
CA LEU A 206 18.00 0.90 8.80
C LEU A 206 17.89 1.53 7.41
N ASP A 207 18.54 2.67 7.16
CA ASP A 207 18.60 3.30 5.83
C ASP A 207 19.26 2.38 4.80
N ALA A 208 20.35 1.71 5.19
CA ALA A 208 21.07 0.83 4.29
C ALA A 208 20.27 -0.42 3.92
N VAL A 209 19.58 -1.06 4.88
CA VAL A 209 18.75 -2.24 4.60
C VAL A 209 17.48 -1.86 3.83
N ASP A 210 16.90 -0.69 4.11
CA ASP A 210 15.74 -0.19 3.35
C ASP A 210 16.10 0.06 1.89
N ALA A 211 17.19 0.79 1.64
CA ALA A 211 17.68 1.07 0.29
C ALA A 211 18.00 -0.22 -0.48
N ALA A 212 18.69 -1.18 0.15
CA ALA A 212 19.01 -2.47 -0.47
C ALA A 212 17.73 -3.25 -0.81
N THR A 213 16.77 -3.33 0.12
CA THR A 213 15.53 -4.10 -0.05
C THR A 213 14.62 -3.50 -1.12
N ARG A 214 14.44 -2.17 -1.13
CA ARG A 214 13.63 -1.48 -2.14
C ARG A 214 14.28 -1.54 -3.53
N GLY A 215 15.60 -1.42 -3.61
CA GLY A 215 16.34 -1.57 -4.85
C GLY A 215 16.11 -2.95 -5.48
N ILE A 216 16.18 -4.02 -4.69
CA ILE A 216 15.90 -5.39 -5.14
C ILE A 216 14.43 -5.55 -5.57
N ALA A 217 13.49 -5.02 -4.80
CA ALA A 217 12.08 -5.06 -5.19
C ALA A 217 11.86 -4.41 -6.56
N GLN A 218 12.46 -3.26 -6.81
CA GLN A 218 12.35 -2.56 -8.08
C GLN A 218 13.04 -3.31 -9.23
N GLU A 219 14.23 -3.84 -9.01
CA GLU A 219 15.02 -4.52 -10.04
C GLU A 219 14.41 -5.86 -10.49
N PHE A 220 13.86 -6.63 -9.53
CA PHE A 220 13.35 -7.99 -9.76
C PHE A 220 11.81 -8.10 -9.72
N GLY A 221 11.08 -7.00 -9.90
CA GLY A 221 9.60 -7.00 -9.97
C GLY A 221 8.94 -7.43 -8.67
N GLY A 222 9.60 -7.23 -7.55
CA GLY A 222 9.06 -7.47 -6.22
C GLY A 222 8.23 -6.29 -5.70
N THR A 223 7.48 -6.57 -4.66
CA THR A 223 6.68 -5.57 -3.94
C THR A 223 7.00 -5.63 -2.46
N VAL A 224 7.50 -4.55 -1.88
CA VAL A 224 7.62 -4.40 -0.43
C VAL A 224 6.21 -4.22 0.14
N ARG A 225 5.75 -5.16 0.97
CA ARG A 225 4.41 -5.15 1.56
C ARG A 225 4.37 -4.39 2.88
N PHE A 226 5.34 -4.59 3.71
CA PHE A 226 5.56 -3.85 4.96
C PHE A 226 6.99 -4.07 5.46
N ASN A 227 7.40 -3.24 6.38
CA ASN A 227 8.60 -3.44 7.21
C ASN A 227 8.25 -3.20 8.69
N LEU A 228 9.01 -3.84 9.56
CA LEU A 228 8.98 -3.63 11.01
C LEU A 228 10.42 -3.63 11.52
N GLY A 229 10.95 -2.43 11.75
CA GLY A 229 12.37 -2.28 12.03
C GLY A 229 13.22 -2.75 10.85
N ASP A 230 14.08 -3.72 11.12
CA ASP A 230 14.97 -4.37 10.16
C ASP A 230 14.34 -5.54 9.38
N SER A 231 13.14 -5.96 9.77
CA SER A 231 12.39 -7.03 9.11
C SER A 231 11.57 -6.51 7.93
N TYR A 232 11.64 -7.19 6.78
CA TYR A 232 10.87 -6.85 5.57
C TYR A 232 10.04 -8.03 5.08
N CYS A 233 8.84 -7.72 4.59
CA CYS A 233 8.00 -8.64 3.83
C CYS A 233 7.89 -8.15 2.38
N LEU A 234 8.35 -8.99 1.44
CA LEU A 234 8.25 -8.75 0.01
C LEU A 234 7.39 -9.83 -0.64
N THR A 235 6.86 -9.53 -1.81
CA THR A 235 6.18 -10.53 -2.64
C THR A 235 6.65 -10.42 -4.09
N PHE A 236 6.70 -11.58 -4.77
CA PHE A 236 7.04 -11.69 -6.18
C PHE A 236 5.99 -12.55 -6.88
N THR A 237 5.82 -12.36 -8.17
CA THR A 237 4.92 -13.15 -9.01
C THR A 237 5.66 -14.28 -9.74
N ASP A 238 6.98 -14.26 -9.76
CA ASP A 238 7.83 -15.23 -10.45
C ASP A 238 8.85 -15.85 -9.49
N ALA A 239 9.03 -17.17 -9.55
CA ALA A 239 9.91 -17.92 -8.67
C ALA A 239 11.39 -17.58 -8.89
N ALA A 240 11.80 -17.48 -10.14
CA ALA A 240 13.20 -17.22 -10.49
C ALA A 240 13.60 -15.81 -10.06
N GLN A 241 12.73 -14.82 -10.29
CA GLN A 241 12.95 -13.45 -9.84
C GLN A 241 13.00 -13.35 -8.31
N ALA A 242 12.17 -14.10 -7.59
CA ALA A 242 12.20 -14.14 -6.13
C ALA A 242 13.53 -14.71 -5.60
N ILE A 243 14.05 -15.78 -6.21
CA ILE A 243 15.35 -16.37 -5.82
C ILE A 243 16.50 -15.45 -6.15
N VAL A 244 16.56 -14.93 -7.39
CA VAL A 244 17.64 -14.01 -7.79
C VAL A 244 17.60 -12.74 -6.94
N GLY A 245 16.40 -12.22 -6.64
CA GLY A 245 16.22 -11.08 -5.74
C GLY A 245 16.76 -11.37 -4.33
N ALA A 246 16.46 -12.55 -3.76
CA ALA A 246 16.97 -12.96 -2.46
C ALA A 246 18.51 -13.05 -2.45
N GLU A 247 19.11 -13.66 -3.46
CA GLU A 247 20.59 -13.75 -3.61
C GLU A 247 21.23 -12.37 -3.74
N ARG A 248 20.64 -11.51 -4.56
CA ARG A 248 21.16 -10.16 -4.76
C ARG A 248 21.03 -9.32 -3.48
N LEU A 249 19.93 -9.45 -2.75
CA LEU A 249 19.76 -8.77 -1.46
C LEU A 249 20.85 -9.21 -0.47
N THR A 250 21.11 -10.51 -0.39
CA THR A 250 22.14 -11.06 0.48
C THR A 250 23.52 -10.54 0.09
N GLN A 251 23.88 -10.58 -1.20
CA GLN A 251 25.17 -10.10 -1.71
C GLN A 251 25.38 -8.60 -1.47
N ASN A 252 24.33 -7.79 -1.72
CA ASN A 252 24.37 -6.35 -1.50
C ASN A 252 24.53 -6.04 -0.02
N TRP A 253 23.80 -6.75 0.86
CA TRP A 253 23.93 -6.56 2.30
C TRP A 253 25.32 -6.93 2.81
N GLU A 254 25.88 -8.05 2.36
CA GLU A 254 27.25 -8.46 2.70
C GLU A 254 28.29 -7.39 2.31
N ALA A 255 28.19 -6.84 1.10
CA ALA A 255 29.05 -5.76 0.66
C ALA A 255 28.91 -4.49 1.52
N ILE A 256 27.67 -4.13 1.88
CA ILE A 256 27.37 -2.98 2.73
C ILE A 256 27.92 -3.19 4.13
N ARG A 257 27.60 -4.31 4.79
CA ARG A 257 28.02 -4.56 6.17
C ARG A 257 29.55 -4.63 6.33
N HIS A 258 30.25 -5.16 5.33
CA HIS A 258 31.72 -5.16 5.32
C HIS A 258 32.30 -3.75 5.17
N ARG A 259 31.77 -2.95 4.25
CA ARG A 259 32.20 -1.56 4.03
C ARG A 259 31.94 -0.68 5.24
N GLU A 260 30.74 -0.79 5.81
CA GLU A 260 30.27 0.04 6.93
C GLU A 260 30.65 -0.54 8.30
N LYS A 261 31.20 -1.74 8.34
CA LYS A 261 31.55 -2.51 9.56
C LYS A 261 30.32 -2.78 10.45
N PHE A 262 29.20 -3.11 9.85
CA PHE A 262 28.01 -3.55 10.58
C PHE A 262 28.15 -5.01 11.01
N GLY A 263 27.74 -5.33 12.26
CA GLY A 263 27.83 -6.67 12.82
C GLY A 263 26.68 -7.61 12.43
N CYS A 264 25.60 -7.07 11.82
CA CYS A 264 24.40 -7.82 11.51
C CYS A 264 24.56 -8.57 10.18
N THR A 265 24.15 -9.85 10.13
CA THR A 265 23.99 -10.64 8.90
C THR A 265 22.53 -10.62 8.44
N ILE A 266 22.17 -11.28 7.35
CA ILE A 266 20.82 -11.32 6.86
C ILE A 266 20.34 -12.76 6.69
N SER A 267 19.10 -13.04 7.15
CA SER A 267 18.42 -14.31 6.90
C SER A 267 17.15 -14.07 6.07
N ILE A 268 16.86 -14.99 5.16
CA ILE A 268 15.73 -14.91 4.24
C ILE A 268 14.94 -16.20 4.24
N GLY A 269 13.61 -16.10 4.40
CA GLY A 269 12.66 -17.18 4.25
C GLY A 269 11.72 -16.94 3.09
N LEU A 270 11.60 -17.91 2.16
CA LEU A 270 10.72 -17.84 0.99
C LEU A 270 9.67 -18.96 1.01
N HIS A 271 8.42 -18.60 0.81
CA HIS A 271 7.31 -19.54 0.65
C HIS A 271 6.41 -19.13 -0.51
N ARG A 272 5.87 -20.11 -1.25
CA ARG A 272 4.85 -19.89 -2.29
C ARG A 272 3.48 -20.19 -1.71
N GLY A 273 2.54 -19.25 -1.84
CA GLY A 273 1.19 -19.45 -1.31
C GLY A 273 0.27 -18.27 -1.61
N THR A 274 -0.77 -18.15 -0.80
CA THR A 274 -1.79 -17.12 -0.89
C THR A 274 -1.69 -16.19 0.32
N LEU A 275 -1.62 -14.89 0.05
CA LEU A 275 -1.76 -13.88 1.08
C LEU A 275 -3.12 -13.18 0.97
N TYR A 276 -3.58 -12.67 2.09
CA TYR A 276 -4.82 -11.90 2.17
C TYR A 276 -4.49 -10.48 2.62
N THR A 277 -5.11 -9.51 1.99
CA THR A 277 -5.04 -8.11 2.40
C THR A 277 -6.41 -7.63 2.85
N PHE A 278 -6.43 -6.90 3.96
CA PHE A 278 -7.61 -6.24 4.49
C PHE A 278 -7.18 -4.90 5.10
N ARG A 279 -7.57 -3.79 4.52
CA ARG A 279 -7.03 -2.46 4.85
C ARG A 279 -5.50 -2.46 4.73
N SER A 280 -4.79 -2.04 5.78
CA SER A 280 -3.32 -2.13 5.90
C SER A 280 -2.83 -3.49 6.41
N PHE A 281 -3.73 -4.40 6.78
CA PHE A 281 -3.33 -5.70 7.30
C PHE A 281 -2.98 -6.67 6.18
N LEU A 282 -1.87 -7.33 6.35
CA LEU A 282 -1.45 -8.47 5.55
C LEU A 282 -1.54 -9.71 6.45
N TYR A 283 -2.22 -10.76 6.00
CA TYR A 283 -2.41 -11.97 6.81
C TYR A 283 -2.60 -13.20 5.92
N GLY A 284 -2.59 -14.35 6.55
CA GLY A 284 -2.79 -15.65 5.91
C GLY A 284 -1.82 -16.69 6.45
N ARG A 285 -2.18 -17.96 6.28
CA ARG A 285 -1.33 -19.07 6.71
C ARG A 285 0.04 -19.00 6.03
N ASP A 286 0.07 -18.70 4.73
CA ASP A 286 1.29 -18.73 3.94
C ASP A 286 2.23 -17.55 4.26
N VAL A 287 1.68 -16.39 4.65
CA VAL A 287 2.46 -15.27 5.22
C VAL A 287 3.13 -15.72 6.53
N TRP A 288 2.38 -16.43 7.36
CA TRP A 288 2.89 -16.96 8.62
C TRP A 288 3.97 -18.03 8.42
N ILE A 289 3.80 -18.91 7.41
CA ILE A 289 4.80 -19.90 7.02
C ILE A 289 6.11 -19.22 6.63
N ALA A 290 6.06 -18.22 5.74
CA ALA A 290 7.26 -17.50 5.27
C ALA A 290 8.01 -16.83 6.43
N SER A 291 7.29 -16.13 7.32
CA SER A 291 7.87 -15.48 8.50
C SER A 291 8.47 -16.51 9.48
N ARG A 292 7.77 -17.63 9.74
CA ARG A 292 8.29 -18.67 10.65
C ARG A 292 9.46 -19.42 10.04
N LEU A 293 9.50 -19.58 8.73
CA LEU A 293 10.63 -20.16 8.02
C LEU A 293 11.89 -19.30 8.22
N GLN A 294 11.81 -17.99 7.99
CA GLN A 294 12.92 -17.07 8.22
C GLN A 294 13.41 -17.18 9.67
N ASN A 295 12.53 -17.03 10.66
CA ASN A 295 12.89 -17.10 12.09
C ASN A 295 13.46 -18.44 12.53
N ALA A 296 12.97 -19.58 12.00
CA ALA A 296 13.49 -20.90 12.37
C ALA A 296 14.84 -21.17 11.72
N SER A 297 15.01 -20.68 10.51
CA SER A 297 16.22 -20.89 9.71
C SER A 297 17.39 -20.02 10.16
N ALA A 298 17.11 -18.85 10.69
CA ALA A 298 18.11 -17.98 11.32
C ALA A 298 18.91 -18.71 12.40
N LYS A 299 18.26 -19.61 13.15
CA LYS A 299 18.91 -20.42 14.21
C LYS A 299 19.87 -21.49 13.68
N LEU A 300 19.86 -21.77 12.38
CA LEU A 300 20.76 -22.71 11.72
C LEU A 300 22.01 -22.02 11.16
N LEU A 301 22.09 -20.71 11.30
CA LEU A 301 23.20 -19.91 10.81
C LEU A 301 24.18 -19.61 11.94
N ASP A 302 25.46 -19.74 11.66
CA ASP A 302 26.50 -19.24 12.54
C ASP A 302 26.49 -17.71 12.53
N SER A 303 27.08 -17.08 13.58
CA SER A 303 27.01 -15.63 13.84
C SER A 303 27.55 -14.73 12.72
N HIS A 304 28.15 -15.30 11.68
CA HIS A 304 28.70 -14.57 10.53
C HIS A 304 28.18 -15.08 9.18
N GLU A 305 27.24 -16.02 9.22
CA GLU A 305 26.63 -16.57 8.02
C GLU A 305 25.34 -15.84 7.66
N TYR A 306 25.04 -15.84 6.37
CA TYR A 306 23.74 -15.52 5.83
C TYR A 306 23.06 -16.75 5.25
N GLY A 307 21.76 -16.74 5.11
CA GLY A 307 21.05 -17.89 4.56
C GLY A 307 19.74 -17.54 3.87
N ILE A 308 19.52 -18.23 2.77
CA ILE A 308 18.26 -18.20 2.03
C ILE A 308 17.64 -19.58 2.15
N PHE A 309 16.45 -19.62 2.77
CA PHE A 309 15.69 -20.84 3.01
C PHE A 309 14.37 -20.80 2.27
N VAL A 310 13.99 -21.91 1.66
CA VAL A 310 12.77 -22.00 0.88
C VAL A 310 11.99 -23.23 1.26
N THR A 311 10.66 -23.19 1.09
CA THR A 311 9.83 -24.40 1.20
C THR A 311 9.84 -25.20 -0.11
N GLY A 312 9.47 -26.48 -0.03
CA GLY A 312 9.31 -27.36 -1.19
C GLY A 312 8.41 -26.77 -2.28
N ALA A 313 7.41 -25.96 -1.90
CA ALA A 313 6.53 -25.28 -2.83
C ALA A 313 7.27 -24.27 -3.74
N VAL A 314 8.28 -23.56 -3.22
CA VAL A 314 9.12 -22.67 -4.02
C VAL A 314 10.06 -23.48 -4.91
N ARG A 315 10.74 -24.48 -4.34
CA ARG A 315 11.64 -25.36 -5.09
C ARG A 315 10.95 -26.04 -6.26
N SER A 316 9.72 -26.55 -6.06
CA SER A 316 8.94 -27.21 -7.11
C SER A 316 8.57 -26.26 -8.26
N ALA A 317 8.40 -24.97 -7.99
CA ALA A 317 8.13 -23.97 -9.02
C ALA A 317 9.34 -23.66 -9.92
N LEU A 318 10.54 -24.10 -9.53
CA LEU A 318 11.78 -23.93 -10.27
C LEU A 318 12.14 -25.15 -11.13
N LEU A 319 11.22 -26.10 -11.34
CA LEU A 319 11.47 -27.26 -12.19
C LEU A 319 11.90 -26.81 -13.58
N GLY A 320 13.08 -27.32 -14.02
CA GLY A 320 13.72 -26.89 -15.26
C GLY A 320 14.64 -25.67 -15.16
N ASN A 321 14.72 -25.02 -14.00
CA ASN A 321 15.67 -23.93 -13.77
C ASN A 321 17.03 -24.50 -13.29
N PRO A 322 18.18 -24.01 -13.80
CA PRO A 322 19.51 -24.45 -13.35
C PRO A 322 19.77 -24.32 -11.85
N SER A 323 19.13 -23.35 -11.21
CA SER A 323 19.25 -23.13 -9.77
C SER A 323 18.71 -24.28 -8.91
N LEU A 324 17.94 -25.22 -9.48
CA LEU A 324 17.34 -26.31 -8.74
C LEU A 324 18.35 -27.19 -8.02
N ASN A 325 19.52 -27.40 -8.61
CA ASN A 325 20.59 -28.25 -8.07
C ASN A 325 21.32 -27.61 -6.88
N ARG A 326 21.07 -26.35 -6.59
CA ARG A 326 21.69 -25.59 -5.50
C ARG A 326 20.93 -25.68 -4.19
N PHE A 327 19.76 -26.32 -4.18
CA PHE A 327 18.94 -26.48 -2.99
C PHE A 327 19.28 -27.76 -2.23
N GLN A 328 19.77 -27.60 -1.01
CA GLN A 328 20.03 -28.70 -0.08
C GLN A 328 18.91 -28.84 0.93
N PRO A 329 18.40 -30.06 1.18
CA PRO A 329 17.37 -30.29 2.18
C PRO A 329 17.89 -29.96 3.58
N VAL A 330 17.04 -29.36 4.41
CA VAL A 330 17.35 -28.98 5.78
C VAL A 330 16.32 -29.57 6.72
N THR A 331 16.79 -30.18 7.81
CA THR A 331 15.95 -30.64 8.90
C THR A 331 15.91 -29.59 9.99
N LEU A 332 14.71 -29.07 10.30
CA LEU A 332 14.52 -28.17 11.41
C LEU A 332 14.31 -28.98 12.69
N GLU A 333 15.14 -28.74 13.69
CA GLU A 333 14.93 -29.28 15.03
C GLU A 333 13.74 -28.58 15.70
N SER A 334 12.72 -29.33 16.12
CA SER A 334 11.50 -28.79 16.73
C SER A 334 10.81 -27.68 15.90
N PRO A 335 10.39 -27.95 14.66
CA PRO A 335 9.80 -26.94 13.79
C PRO A 335 8.54 -26.33 14.43
N PRO A 336 8.32 -25.02 14.27
CA PRO A 336 7.04 -24.39 14.60
C PRO A 336 5.88 -25.13 13.93
N ALA A 337 4.69 -25.16 14.55
CA ALA A 337 3.52 -25.84 14.01
C ALA A 337 3.18 -25.44 12.56
N ALA A 338 3.44 -24.20 12.19
CA ALA A 338 3.25 -23.69 10.82
C ALA A 338 4.14 -24.38 9.78
N LEU A 339 5.31 -24.89 10.19
CA LEU A 339 6.28 -25.57 9.33
C LEU A 339 6.22 -27.08 9.41
N ALA A 340 5.39 -27.63 10.30
CA ALA A 340 5.29 -29.08 10.48
C ALA A 340 4.85 -29.76 9.18
N GLY A 341 5.63 -30.76 8.76
CA GLY A 341 5.37 -31.53 7.53
C GLY A 341 5.73 -30.82 6.21
N LEU A 342 6.32 -29.63 6.28
CA LEU A 342 6.84 -28.95 5.10
C LEU A 342 8.31 -29.34 4.86
N GLU A 343 8.64 -29.61 3.62
CA GLU A 343 10.03 -29.73 3.19
C GLU A 343 10.69 -28.33 3.16
N VAL A 344 11.86 -28.23 3.73
CA VAL A 344 12.66 -27.00 3.78
C VAL A 344 14.01 -27.26 3.11
N TYR A 345 14.45 -26.26 2.36
CA TYR A 345 15.72 -26.29 1.64
C TYR A 345 16.50 -25.02 1.90
N ARG A 346 17.83 -25.16 2.00
CA ARG A 346 18.77 -24.01 1.98
C ARG A 346 19.30 -23.86 0.55
N LEU A 347 19.30 -22.63 0.05
CA LEU A 347 19.97 -22.28 -1.20
C LEU A 347 21.47 -22.10 -0.91
N CYS A 348 22.28 -22.92 -1.56
CA CYS A 348 23.74 -22.85 -1.46
C CYS A 348 24.31 -21.97 -2.57
N ASN A 349 25.38 -21.26 -2.28
CA ASN A 349 26.13 -20.53 -3.30
C ASN A 349 26.65 -21.52 -4.36
N GLU A 350 26.84 -21.05 -5.59
CA GLU A 350 27.58 -21.85 -6.57
C GLU A 350 28.90 -22.22 -5.93
N ALA A 351 29.16 -23.53 -5.81
CA ALA A 351 30.41 -24.00 -5.27
C ALA A 351 31.51 -23.38 -6.09
N SER A 352 32.38 -22.64 -5.43
CA SER A 352 33.70 -22.29 -5.97
C SER A 352 34.43 -23.61 -6.22
N HIS A 353 34.29 -24.16 -7.39
CA HIS A 353 35.18 -25.19 -7.88
C HIS A 353 36.53 -24.50 -8.19
N PHE A 354 37.37 -24.42 -7.18
CA PHE A 354 38.81 -24.24 -7.33
C PHE A 354 39.53 -25.38 -6.60
#